data_26b3d5ec0bafd6157f00e73b467a3d8b
#
_entry.id   26b3d5ec0bafd6157f00e73b467a3d8b
#
_cell.length_a   1.000
_cell.length_b   1.000
_cell.length_c   1.000
_cell.angle_alpha   90.00
_cell.angle_beta   90.00
_cell.angle_gamma   90.00
#
_symmetry.space_group_name_H-M   'P 1'
#
loop_
_entity.id
_entity.type
_entity.pdbx_description
1 polymer ?
#
loop_
_entity_poly.entity_id
_entity_poly.type
_entity_poly.pdbx_seq_one_letter_code
_entity_poly.pdbx_strand_id
1 'polypeptide(L)'
;MRKEYVRLQKMLADCGVASRRKSEELIRNGVVKVNGKVAEIGDKVDPYNDKVYVRGKRVTAAAKPKHRYIMLNKPRGYVTTMSDERGRKCIAELIEDIQERVYPIGRLDKDSEGLLLLTNDGEFANHIMHPKKHVNKVYRVTVRIGRAHV
;
A
#
# COMPACT_ATOMS: atom_id res chain seq x y z
N MET A 1 -13.56 -2.52 27.31
CA MET A 1 -12.84 -2.17 26.06
C MET A 1 -13.29 -3.14 24.96
N ARG A 2 -13.81 -2.62 23.83
CA ARG A 2 -14.16 -3.48 22.69
C ARG A 2 -12.89 -4.12 22.14
N LYS A 3 -12.82 -5.44 22.11
CA LYS A 3 -11.75 -6.17 21.41
C LYS A 3 -11.98 -5.99 19.91
N GLU A 4 -11.12 -5.25 19.26
CA GLU A 4 -11.21 -5.03 17.81
C GLU A 4 -10.24 -6.00 17.11
N TYR A 5 -10.80 -7.11 16.61
CA TYR A 5 -10.02 -8.07 15.86
C TYR A 5 -9.85 -7.63 14.41
N VAL A 6 -8.60 -7.56 13.96
CA VAL A 6 -8.25 -7.27 12.57
C VAL A 6 -7.57 -8.46 11.91
N ARG A 7 -7.62 -8.52 10.58
CA ARG A 7 -6.86 -9.53 9.83
C ARG A 7 -5.37 -9.37 10.11
N LEU A 8 -4.67 -10.47 10.37
CA LEU A 8 -3.24 -10.47 10.71
C LEU A 8 -2.39 -9.77 9.64
N GLN A 9 -2.63 -10.05 8.34
CA GLN A 9 -1.92 -9.36 7.25
C GLN A 9 -2.19 -7.85 7.21
N LYS A 10 -3.37 -7.41 7.66
CA LYS A 10 -3.65 -5.98 7.80
C LYS A 10 -2.81 -5.36 8.91
N MET A 11 -2.77 -5.99 10.09
CA MET A 11 -1.94 -5.51 11.20
C MET A 11 -0.47 -5.42 10.80
N LEU A 12 0.08 -6.45 10.15
CA LEU A 12 1.47 -6.46 9.70
C LEU A 12 1.75 -5.32 8.71
N ALA A 13 0.83 -5.07 7.78
CA ALA A 13 0.96 -3.97 6.83
C ALA A 13 0.86 -2.59 7.50
N ASP A 14 -0.08 -2.42 8.42
CA ASP A 14 -0.26 -1.18 9.18
C ASP A 14 0.96 -0.88 10.09
N CYS A 15 1.66 -1.91 10.54
CA CYS A 15 2.91 -1.79 11.31
C CYS A 15 4.16 -1.65 10.42
N GLY A 16 4.01 -1.54 9.12
CA GLY A 16 5.12 -1.30 8.18
C GLY A 16 5.99 -2.54 7.87
N VAL A 17 5.57 -3.73 8.29
CA VAL A 17 6.35 -4.97 8.07
C VAL A 17 6.48 -5.30 6.59
N ALA A 18 5.34 -5.34 5.86
CA ALA A 18 5.29 -5.61 4.43
C ALA A 18 3.93 -5.17 3.84
N SER A 19 3.71 -5.33 2.52
CA SER A 19 2.36 -5.19 1.95
C SER A 19 1.43 -6.28 2.50
N ARG A 20 0.12 -6.11 2.40
CA ARG A 20 -0.84 -7.15 2.81
C ARG A 20 -0.55 -8.47 2.11
N ARG A 21 -0.34 -8.45 0.79
CA ARG A 21 -0.01 -9.65 0.00
C ARG A 21 1.30 -10.30 0.46
N LYS A 22 2.34 -9.49 0.65
CA LYS A 22 3.63 -10.00 1.13
C LYS A 22 3.56 -10.49 2.58
N SER A 23 2.70 -9.90 3.40
CA SER A 23 2.40 -10.40 4.75
C SER A 23 1.70 -11.76 4.74
N GLU A 24 0.81 -12.00 3.77
CA GLU A 24 0.23 -13.33 3.57
C GLU A 24 1.28 -14.37 3.17
N GLU A 25 2.25 -14.00 2.34
CA GLU A 25 3.39 -14.86 2.01
C GLU A 25 4.23 -15.21 3.25
N LEU A 26 4.48 -14.23 4.13
CA LEU A 26 5.18 -14.46 5.39
C LEU A 26 4.41 -15.42 6.30
N ILE A 27 3.08 -15.27 6.39
CA ILE A 27 2.22 -16.17 7.16
C ILE A 27 2.28 -17.58 6.58
N ARG A 28 2.14 -17.72 5.26
CA ARG A 28 2.20 -19.01 4.56
C ARG A 28 3.53 -19.72 4.75
N ASN A 29 4.61 -18.95 4.81
CA ASN A 29 5.97 -19.49 5.05
C ASN A 29 6.24 -19.86 6.52
N GLY A 30 5.24 -19.72 7.41
CA GLY A 30 5.35 -20.13 8.81
C GLY A 30 6.27 -19.26 9.68
N VAL A 31 6.70 -18.08 9.20
CA VAL A 31 7.62 -17.19 9.93
C VAL A 31 6.88 -16.18 10.83
N VAL A 32 5.57 -16.24 10.88
CA VAL A 32 4.73 -15.39 11.73
C VAL A 32 4.14 -16.22 12.87
N LYS A 33 4.25 -15.73 14.09
CA LYS A 33 3.68 -16.37 15.29
C LYS A 33 2.76 -15.39 16.01
N VAL A 34 1.64 -15.89 16.50
CA VAL A 34 0.69 -15.17 17.35
C VAL A 34 0.54 -15.93 18.66
N ASN A 35 0.84 -15.28 19.78
CA ASN A 35 0.78 -15.88 21.12
C ASN A 35 1.57 -17.21 21.21
N GLY A 36 2.71 -17.28 20.53
CA GLY A 36 3.60 -18.46 20.53
C GLY A 36 3.24 -19.55 19.51
N LYS A 37 2.07 -19.50 18.86
CA LYS A 37 1.64 -20.44 17.81
C LYS A 37 1.94 -19.88 16.42
N VAL A 38 2.32 -20.77 15.50
CA VAL A 38 2.47 -20.40 14.07
C VAL A 38 1.12 -19.96 13.54
N ALA A 39 1.08 -18.80 12.89
CA ALA A 39 -0.13 -18.23 12.34
C ALA A 39 -0.53 -18.87 11.01
N GLU A 40 -1.82 -18.89 10.74
CA GLU A 40 -2.40 -19.39 9.50
C GLU A 40 -3.06 -18.26 8.69
N ILE A 41 -3.24 -18.51 7.37
CA ILE A 41 -3.95 -17.58 6.49
C ILE A 41 -5.39 -17.43 6.97
N GLY A 42 -5.81 -16.19 7.13
CA GLY A 42 -7.16 -15.86 7.61
C GLY A 42 -7.23 -15.51 9.09
N ASP A 43 -6.16 -15.75 9.85
CA ASP A 43 -6.11 -15.40 11.27
C ASP A 43 -6.43 -13.93 11.52
N LYS A 44 -7.13 -13.70 12.62
CA LYS A 44 -7.43 -12.38 13.16
C LYS A 44 -6.73 -12.21 14.49
N VAL A 45 -6.27 -11.01 14.76
CA VAL A 45 -5.55 -10.67 15.98
C VAL A 45 -6.11 -9.40 16.60
N ASP A 46 -5.99 -9.30 17.91
CA ASP A 46 -6.14 -8.05 18.64
C ASP A 46 -4.78 -7.31 18.63
N PRO A 47 -4.67 -6.17 17.92
CA PRO A 47 -3.38 -5.48 17.73
C PRO A 47 -2.72 -5.00 19.03
N TYR A 48 -3.51 -4.88 20.10
CA TYR A 48 -3.03 -4.33 21.37
C TYR A 48 -2.73 -5.42 22.41
N ASN A 49 -3.44 -6.53 22.36
CA ASN A 49 -3.32 -7.57 23.38
C ASN A 49 -2.57 -8.82 22.89
N ASP A 50 -2.66 -9.16 21.61
CA ASP A 50 -1.98 -10.33 21.07
C ASP A 50 -0.48 -10.07 20.85
N LYS A 51 0.33 -11.09 21.14
CA LYS A 51 1.79 -11.04 20.93
C LYS A 51 2.13 -11.58 19.54
N VAL A 52 2.42 -10.68 18.60
CA VAL A 52 2.76 -11.04 17.22
C VAL A 52 4.27 -10.93 17.02
N TYR A 53 4.85 -11.96 16.39
CA TYR A 53 6.25 -12.03 16.03
C TYR A 53 6.42 -12.39 14.56
N VAL A 54 7.37 -11.75 13.89
CA VAL A 54 7.78 -12.06 12.51
C VAL A 54 9.26 -12.33 12.52
N ARG A 55 9.67 -13.53 12.12
CA ARG A 55 11.08 -13.98 12.16
C ARG A 55 11.74 -13.70 13.53
N GLY A 56 11.01 -13.97 14.60
CA GLY A 56 11.48 -13.76 15.97
C GLY A 56 11.46 -12.31 16.47
N LYS A 57 11.17 -11.32 15.64
CA LYS A 57 11.03 -9.92 16.04
C LYS A 57 9.59 -9.60 16.39
N ARG A 58 9.38 -8.96 17.55
CA ARG A 58 8.05 -8.52 17.98
C ARG A 58 7.52 -7.38 17.12
N VAL A 59 6.26 -7.50 16.72
CA VAL A 59 5.50 -6.46 16.02
C VAL A 59 4.42 -5.94 16.93
N THR A 60 4.36 -4.63 17.16
CA THR A 60 3.39 -4.00 18.07
C THR A 60 2.65 -2.88 17.37
N ALA A 61 1.38 -2.68 17.71
CA ALA A 61 0.60 -1.55 17.22
C ALA A 61 1.16 -0.19 17.67
N ALA A 62 1.85 -0.14 18.82
CA ALA A 62 2.52 1.07 19.30
C ALA A 62 3.72 1.49 18.44
N ALA A 63 4.27 0.54 17.65
CA ALA A 63 5.38 0.83 16.73
C ALA A 63 4.91 1.19 15.32
N LYS A 64 3.62 1.52 15.12
CA LYS A 64 3.12 1.98 13.82
C LYS A 64 3.92 3.19 13.34
N PRO A 65 4.40 3.18 12.10
CA PRO A 65 5.06 4.35 11.55
C PRO A 65 4.10 5.55 11.50
N LYS A 66 4.65 6.74 11.58
CA LYS A 66 3.85 7.97 11.37
C LYS A 66 3.20 7.93 10.00
N HIS A 67 1.98 8.43 9.92
CA HIS A 67 1.31 8.58 8.64
C HIS A 67 2.07 9.57 7.77
N ARG A 68 2.25 9.20 6.50
CA ARG A 68 2.83 10.04 5.46
C ARG A 68 1.80 10.26 4.35
N TYR A 69 1.77 11.48 3.86
CA TYR A 69 0.93 11.90 2.75
C TYR A 69 1.82 12.66 1.77
N ILE A 70 1.96 12.12 0.57
CA ILE A 70 2.88 12.63 -0.44
C ILE A 70 2.09 12.99 -1.68
N MET A 71 2.32 14.18 -2.19
CA MET A 71 1.88 14.60 -3.52
C MET A 71 3.07 14.52 -4.47
N LEU A 72 3.00 13.61 -5.42
CA LEU A 72 3.98 13.46 -6.47
C LEU A 72 3.40 14.01 -7.77
N ASN A 73 4.11 14.94 -8.41
CA ASN A 73 3.88 15.25 -9.81
C ASN A 73 4.61 14.19 -10.64
N LYS A 74 3.90 13.09 -10.93
CA LYS A 74 4.50 11.95 -11.64
C LYS A 74 4.91 12.38 -13.05
N PRO A 75 6.19 12.24 -13.42
CA PRO A 75 6.63 12.48 -14.80
C PRO A 75 6.25 11.31 -15.72
N ARG A 76 6.31 11.55 -17.02
CA ARG A 76 6.21 10.48 -18.03
C ARG A 76 7.39 9.52 -17.92
N GLY A 77 7.19 8.30 -18.37
CA GLY A 77 8.24 7.28 -18.42
C GLY A 77 8.36 6.41 -17.17
N TYR A 78 7.62 6.72 -16.10
CA TYR A 78 7.62 5.96 -14.85
C TYR A 78 6.36 5.15 -14.67
N VAL A 79 6.52 3.87 -14.33
CA VAL A 79 5.40 2.99 -14.02
C VAL A 79 4.90 3.27 -12.60
N THR A 80 3.59 3.30 -12.40
CA THR A 80 2.97 3.45 -11.08
C THR A 80 3.05 2.15 -10.30
N THR A 81 4.22 1.85 -9.78
CA THR A 81 4.48 0.69 -8.90
C THR A 81 5.61 1.02 -7.94
N MET A 82 5.62 0.35 -6.79
CA MET A 82 6.71 0.43 -5.81
C MET A 82 7.81 -0.61 -6.07
N SER A 83 7.58 -1.54 -6.99
CA SER A 83 8.58 -2.53 -7.43
C SER A 83 8.22 -2.99 -8.83
N ASP A 84 9.19 -3.02 -9.73
CA ASP A 84 8.98 -3.49 -11.09
C ASP A 84 9.91 -4.67 -11.40
N GLU A 85 9.32 -5.84 -11.63
CA GLU A 85 10.06 -7.08 -11.91
C GLU A 85 10.74 -7.06 -13.29
N ARG A 86 10.33 -6.14 -14.18
CA ARG A 86 10.87 -6.00 -15.54
C ARG A 86 11.99 -4.97 -15.63
N GLY A 87 12.42 -4.38 -14.50
CA GLY A 87 13.49 -3.38 -14.47
C GLY A 87 13.15 -2.04 -15.13
N ARG A 88 11.85 -1.72 -15.31
CA ARG A 88 11.43 -0.43 -15.84
C ARG A 88 11.50 0.63 -14.74
N LYS A 89 11.78 1.87 -15.10
CA LYS A 89 11.70 3.00 -14.17
C LYS A 89 10.32 3.04 -13.51
N CYS A 90 10.29 3.14 -12.20
CA CYS A 90 9.05 3.18 -11.45
C CYS A 90 9.07 4.31 -10.41
N ILE A 91 7.90 4.66 -9.89
CA ILE A 91 7.76 5.79 -8.96
C ILE A 91 8.54 5.62 -7.65
N ALA A 92 8.94 4.40 -7.29
CA ALA A 92 9.78 4.16 -6.13
C ALA A 92 11.12 4.91 -6.20
N GLU A 93 11.71 5.04 -7.39
CA GLU A 93 12.95 5.79 -7.63
C GLU A 93 12.81 7.29 -7.34
N LEU A 94 11.59 7.83 -7.42
CA LEU A 94 11.31 9.27 -7.23
C LEU A 94 11.10 9.64 -5.75
N ILE A 95 11.06 8.66 -4.86
CA ILE A 95 10.77 8.84 -3.44
C ILE A 95 11.73 8.03 -2.55
N GLU A 96 12.96 7.80 -3.00
CA GLU A 96 13.98 7.03 -2.28
C GLU A 96 14.38 7.66 -0.93
N ASP A 97 14.19 8.96 -0.78
CA ASP A 97 14.41 9.71 0.45
C ASP A 97 13.34 9.46 1.54
N ILE A 98 12.22 8.83 1.17
CA ILE A 98 11.14 8.50 2.10
C ILE A 98 11.41 7.16 2.78
N GLN A 99 11.66 7.22 4.08
CA GLN A 99 11.98 6.01 4.88
C GLN A 99 10.76 5.14 5.15
N GLU A 100 9.59 5.77 5.33
CA GLU A 100 8.35 5.06 5.60
C GLU A 100 7.84 4.36 4.34
N ARG A 101 7.34 3.16 4.52
CA ARG A 101 6.74 2.40 3.44
C ARG A 101 5.41 3.03 3.01
N VAL A 102 5.41 3.72 1.87
CA VAL A 102 4.21 4.29 1.25
C VAL A 102 3.83 3.54 -0.02
N TYR A 103 2.61 3.77 -0.50
CA TYR A 103 2.10 3.20 -1.75
C TYR A 103 1.19 4.21 -2.46
N PRO A 104 1.08 4.14 -3.79
CA PRO A 104 0.27 5.08 -4.56
C PRO A 104 -1.23 4.87 -4.31
N ILE A 105 -1.97 5.96 -4.27
CA ILE A 105 -3.43 6.00 -4.24
C ILE A 105 -3.91 6.12 -5.69
N GLY A 106 -4.29 5.00 -6.28
CA GLY A 106 -4.62 4.91 -7.70
C GLY A 106 -3.37 4.76 -8.59
N ARG A 107 -3.58 4.92 -9.88
CA ARG A 107 -2.54 4.70 -10.88
C ARG A 107 -2.66 5.71 -12.02
N LEU A 108 -1.50 6.13 -12.52
CA LEU A 108 -1.35 6.79 -13.81
C LEU A 108 -0.53 5.87 -14.72
N ASP A 109 -0.83 5.85 -16.00
CA ASP A 109 -0.07 5.08 -16.97
C ASP A 109 1.38 5.58 -17.06
N LYS A 110 2.26 4.75 -17.60
CA LYS A 110 3.69 5.09 -17.75
C LYS A 110 3.88 6.43 -18.44
N ASP A 111 3.14 6.68 -19.52
CA ASP A 111 3.27 7.87 -20.34
C ASP A 111 2.30 9.00 -19.97
N SER A 112 1.54 8.81 -18.89
CA SER A 112 0.73 9.86 -18.25
C SER A 112 1.54 10.59 -17.21
N GLU A 113 1.25 11.87 -17.01
CA GLU A 113 1.90 12.74 -16.02
C GLU A 113 0.86 13.45 -15.16
N GLY A 114 1.25 13.92 -13.99
CA GLY A 114 0.42 14.72 -13.10
C GLY A 114 0.33 14.19 -11.68
N LEU A 115 -0.68 14.64 -10.96
CA LEU A 115 -0.85 14.37 -9.54
C LEU A 115 -1.06 12.89 -9.25
N LEU A 116 -0.16 12.35 -8.46
CA LEU A 116 -0.27 11.03 -7.84
C LEU A 116 -0.08 11.16 -6.34
N LEU A 117 -1.05 10.70 -5.56
CA LEU A 117 -0.94 10.67 -4.10
C LEU A 117 -0.34 9.35 -3.64
N LEU A 118 0.56 9.40 -2.65
CA LEU A 118 1.08 8.22 -1.98
C LEU A 118 0.91 8.36 -0.47
N THR A 119 0.67 7.26 0.20
CA THR A 119 0.49 7.24 1.65
C THR A 119 0.77 5.86 2.23
N ASN A 120 0.94 5.79 3.55
CA ASN A 120 0.88 4.56 4.34
C ASN A 120 -0.41 4.48 5.20
N ASP A 121 -1.31 5.46 5.07
CA ASP A 121 -2.61 5.50 5.74
C ASP A 121 -3.66 4.78 4.89
N GLY A 122 -4.00 3.54 5.27
CA GLY A 122 -4.96 2.72 4.54
C GLY A 122 -6.40 3.25 4.58
N GLU A 123 -6.79 3.95 5.63
CA GLU A 123 -8.13 4.53 5.73
C GLU A 123 -8.27 5.73 4.80
N PHE A 124 -7.27 6.61 4.80
CA PHE A 124 -7.21 7.73 3.88
C PHE A 124 -7.18 7.25 2.42
N ALA A 125 -6.33 6.27 2.09
CA ALA A 125 -6.27 5.70 0.75
C ALA A 125 -7.63 5.13 0.31
N ASN A 126 -8.29 4.38 1.17
CA ASN A 126 -9.62 3.84 0.89
C ASN A 126 -10.66 4.95 0.70
N HIS A 127 -10.61 6.01 1.53
CA HIS A 127 -11.52 7.15 1.38
C HIS A 127 -11.39 7.81 -0.01
N ILE A 128 -10.17 7.99 -0.50
CA ILE A 128 -9.91 8.60 -1.81
C ILE A 128 -10.28 7.68 -2.98
N MET A 129 -10.03 6.37 -2.84
CA MET A 129 -10.22 5.42 -3.94
C MET A 129 -11.62 4.82 -4.03
N HIS A 130 -12.36 4.76 -2.91
CA HIS A 130 -13.61 4.02 -2.86
C HIS A 130 -14.70 4.70 -3.70
N PRO A 131 -15.35 3.99 -4.65
CA PRO A 131 -16.34 4.59 -5.56
C PRO A 131 -17.49 5.30 -4.86
N LYS A 132 -17.94 4.78 -3.70
CA LYS A 132 -19.02 5.40 -2.91
C LYS A 132 -18.67 6.77 -2.32
N LYS A 133 -17.39 7.15 -2.30
CA LYS A 133 -16.96 8.45 -1.75
C LYS A 133 -16.95 9.57 -2.79
N HIS A 134 -17.15 9.23 -4.07
CA HIS A 134 -17.28 10.18 -5.17
C HIS A 134 -16.20 11.27 -5.23
N VAL A 135 -14.95 10.92 -4.91
CA VAL A 135 -13.83 11.84 -5.08
C VAL A 135 -13.53 12.00 -6.55
N ASN A 136 -13.75 13.20 -7.07
CA ASN A 136 -13.57 13.50 -8.49
C ASN A 136 -12.09 13.44 -8.88
N LYS A 137 -11.81 12.86 -10.06
CA LYS A 137 -10.50 12.86 -10.70
C LYS A 137 -10.64 13.51 -12.07
N VAL A 138 -9.87 14.56 -12.32
CA VAL A 138 -9.94 15.32 -13.57
C VAL A 138 -8.72 14.99 -14.41
N TYR A 139 -8.95 14.65 -15.69
CA TYR A 139 -7.91 14.33 -16.65
C TYR A 139 -7.99 15.26 -17.84
N ARG A 140 -6.84 15.80 -18.26
CA ARG A 140 -6.69 16.48 -19.55
C ARG A 140 -6.13 15.49 -20.55
N VAL A 141 -6.85 15.24 -21.62
CA VAL A 141 -6.42 14.30 -22.66
C VAL A 141 -6.27 15.07 -23.98
N THR A 142 -5.10 14.91 -24.62
CA THR A 142 -4.87 15.41 -25.97
C THR A 142 -4.92 14.23 -26.93
N VAL A 143 -5.80 14.31 -27.91
CA VAL A 143 -5.99 13.24 -28.91
C VAL A 143 -5.74 13.80 -30.31
N ARG A 144 -5.20 12.96 -31.21
CA ARG A 144 -5.25 13.20 -32.63
C ARG A 144 -6.57 12.63 -33.14
N ILE A 145 -7.45 13.47 -33.59
CA ILE A 145 -8.66 13.03 -34.27
C ILE A 145 -8.26 12.71 -35.70
N GLY A 146 -8.23 11.40 -36.05
CA GLY A 146 -8.11 10.95 -37.41
C GLY A 146 -9.32 11.41 -38.25
N ARG A 147 -9.18 11.54 -39.57
CA ARG A 147 -10.33 11.77 -40.46
C ARG A 147 -11.35 10.66 -40.21
N ALA A 148 -12.57 11.05 -39.82
CA ALA A 148 -13.68 10.13 -39.83
C ALA A 148 -13.81 9.58 -41.29
N HIS A 149 -13.64 8.28 -41.46
CA HIS A 149 -14.11 7.66 -42.70
C HIS A 149 -15.62 7.71 -42.68
N VAL A 150 -16.17 8.57 -43.52
CA VAL A 150 -17.60 8.61 -43.82
C VAL A 150 -17.91 7.38 -44.68
#